data_c280ed7b107d474b73e989cdbbb8187d
#
_entry.id   c280ed7b107d474b73e989cdbbb8187d
#
_cell.length_a   1.000
_cell.length_b   1.000
_cell.length_c   1.000
_cell.angle_alpha   90.00
_cell.angle_beta   90.00
_cell.angle_gamma   90.00
#
_symmetry.space_group_name_H-M   'P 1'
#
loop_
_entity.id
_entity.type
_entity.pdbx_description
1 polymer ?
#
loop_
_entity_poly.entity_id
_entity_poly.type
_entity_poly.pdbx_seq_one_letter_code
_entity_poly.pdbx_strand_id
1 'polypeptide(L)'
;MTNTFFTIGHSTRTIDEFADLLQQSGIKLVVDVRAMPRSRTNPQFNGQSLPATLAPWQIDYEHIAELGGLRGKTRGAEPSPNTYWRVRSFRNYADYALTVPFQLGFARLRELGAQQVCTIMCAETVWWRCHRRIIADYLLAAGERVVHILGPSHVDEAHLTPGAVVRDDGTVLPIPHRIRCQR
;
A
#
# COMPACT_ATOMS: atom_id res chain seq x y z
N MET A 1 13.89 -1.08 -16.15
CA MET A 1 12.97 -2.26 -16.15
C MET A 1 11.81 -1.94 -15.24
N THR A 2 10.59 -2.26 -15.64
CA THR A 2 9.36 -2.07 -14.83
C THR A 2 9.18 -3.30 -13.95
N ASN A 3 9.11 -3.11 -12.62
CA ASN A 3 8.84 -4.20 -11.69
C ASN A 3 7.32 -4.32 -11.46
N THR A 4 6.87 -5.52 -11.09
CA THR A 4 5.49 -5.74 -10.71
C THR A 4 5.38 -5.85 -9.20
N PHE A 5 4.57 -4.97 -8.60
CA PHE A 5 4.20 -4.99 -7.20
C PHE A 5 2.78 -5.52 -7.06
N PHE A 6 2.56 -6.34 -6.05
CA PHE A 6 1.22 -6.78 -5.69
C PHE A 6 0.75 -6.08 -4.42
N THR A 7 -0.56 -6.04 -4.19
CA THR A 7 -1.13 -5.63 -2.91
C THR A 7 -2.18 -6.62 -2.45
N ILE A 8 -2.23 -6.91 -1.16
CA ILE A 8 -3.19 -7.83 -0.57
C ILE A 8 -3.68 -7.33 0.79
N GLY A 9 -4.93 -7.61 1.13
CA GLY A 9 -5.44 -7.46 2.48
C GLY A 9 -5.55 -8.83 3.15
N HIS A 10 -4.95 -9.00 4.33
CA HIS A 10 -5.06 -10.31 5.01
C HIS A 10 -6.47 -10.60 5.50
N SER A 11 -7.24 -9.56 5.89
CA SER A 11 -8.63 -9.72 6.39
C SER A 11 -8.73 -10.77 7.51
N THR A 12 -9.72 -11.64 7.41
CA THR A 12 -9.98 -12.77 8.32
C THR A 12 -9.55 -14.12 7.74
N ARG A 13 -8.68 -14.11 6.71
CA ARG A 13 -8.21 -15.33 6.06
C ARG A 13 -7.45 -16.24 7.02
N THR A 14 -7.50 -17.52 6.77
CA THR A 14 -6.54 -18.44 7.36
C THR A 14 -5.15 -18.21 6.75
N ILE A 15 -4.11 -18.74 7.39
CA ILE A 15 -2.75 -18.66 6.84
C ILE A 15 -2.65 -19.42 5.52
N ASP A 16 -3.29 -20.58 5.42
CA ASP A 16 -3.25 -21.39 4.20
C ASP A 16 -3.91 -20.65 3.03
N GLU A 17 -5.10 -20.11 3.23
CA GLU A 17 -5.78 -19.27 2.20
C GLU A 17 -4.93 -18.07 1.77
N PHE A 18 -4.24 -17.44 2.73
CA PHE A 18 -3.37 -16.31 2.45
C PHE A 18 -2.13 -16.74 1.66
N ALA A 19 -1.46 -17.81 2.08
CA ALA A 19 -0.27 -18.36 1.42
C ALA A 19 -0.59 -18.85 -0.01
N ASP A 20 -1.73 -19.49 -0.20
CA ASP A 20 -2.20 -19.93 -1.53
C ASP A 20 -2.34 -18.74 -2.51
N LEU A 21 -2.93 -17.63 -2.05
CA LEU A 21 -3.05 -16.42 -2.86
C LEU A 21 -1.68 -15.84 -3.23
N LEU A 22 -0.73 -15.87 -2.29
CA LEU A 22 0.64 -15.41 -2.54
C LEU A 22 1.34 -16.30 -3.56
N GLN A 23 1.23 -17.62 -3.42
CA GLN A 23 1.84 -18.58 -4.34
C GLN A 23 1.26 -18.48 -5.76
N GLN A 24 -0.07 -18.35 -5.90
CA GLN A 24 -0.74 -18.16 -7.19
C GLN A 24 -0.21 -16.93 -7.95
N SER A 25 0.24 -15.90 -7.22
CA SER A 25 0.81 -14.68 -7.78
C SER A 25 2.35 -14.70 -7.87
N GLY A 26 3.00 -15.81 -7.50
CA GLY A 26 4.46 -15.94 -7.51
C GLY A 26 5.19 -15.07 -6.49
N ILE A 27 4.49 -14.63 -5.43
CA ILE A 27 5.05 -13.75 -4.38
C ILE A 27 6.14 -14.48 -3.60
N LYS A 28 7.24 -13.77 -3.34
CA LYS A 28 8.37 -14.24 -2.54
C LYS A 28 8.60 -13.41 -1.28
N LEU A 29 8.02 -12.21 -1.21
CA LEU A 29 8.16 -11.33 -0.07
C LEU A 29 6.82 -10.66 0.27
N VAL A 30 6.44 -10.72 1.54
CA VAL A 30 5.36 -9.89 2.11
C VAL A 30 5.97 -8.66 2.75
N VAL A 31 5.64 -7.49 2.22
CA VAL A 31 5.96 -6.19 2.83
C VAL A 31 4.76 -5.70 3.62
N ASP A 32 4.86 -5.78 4.94
CA ASP A 32 3.80 -5.36 5.85
C ASP A 32 3.84 -3.84 6.05
N VAL A 33 2.78 -3.16 5.61
CA VAL A 33 2.62 -1.70 5.72
C VAL A 33 1.57 -1.32 6.76
N ARG A 34 1.34 -2.14 7.77
CA ARG A 34 0.49 -1.77 8.91
C ARG A 34 1.28 -0.92 9.88
N ALA A 35 0.65 0.09 10.47
CA ALA A 35 1.29 0.91 11.51
C ALA A 35 1.64 0.06 12.75
N MET A 36 0.79 -0.89 13.09
CA MET A 36 1.00 -1.88 14.16
C MET A 36 0.66 -3.27 13.63
N PRO A 37 1.66 -4.14 13.37
CA PRO A 37 1.45 -5.49 12.85
C PRO A 37 1.00 -6.46 13.97
N ARG A 38 -0.07 -6.10 14.66
CA ARG A 38 -0.69 -6.88 15.74
C ARG A 38 -2.21 -6.91 15.55
N SER A 39 -2.80 -8.06 15.77
CA SER A 39 -4.25 -8.24 15.74
C SER A 39 -4.66 -9.21 16.85
N ARG A 40 -5.63 -8.81 17.66
CA ARG A 40 -6.26 -9.72 18.63
C ARG A 40 -7.22 -10.69 17.94
N THR A 41 -7.89 -10.21 16.89
CA THR A 41 -8.90 -10.98 16.15
C THR A 41 -8.27 -11.97 15.17
N ASN A 42 -7.12 -11.60 14.58
CA ASN A 42 -6.41 -12.41 13.59
C ASN A 42 -4.94 -12.59 14.01
N PRO A 43 -4.66 -13.31 15.14
CA PRO A 43 -3.32 -13.41 15.71
C PRO A 43 -2.32 -14.12 14.79
N GLN A 44 -2.81 -14.93 13.84
CA GLN A 44 -2.00 -15.58 12.80
C GLN A 44 -1.23 -14.59 11.91
N PHE A 45 -1.67 -13.32 11.87
CA PHE A 45 -1.01 -12.25 11.12
C PHE A 45 -0.18 -11.31 12.02
N ASN A 46 0.13 -11.70 13.25
CA ASN A 46 1.02 -10.91 14.09
C ASN A 46 2.45 -10.90 13.51
N GLY A 47 3.03 -9.71 13.35
CA GLY A 47 4.34 -9.54 12.71
C GLY A 47 5.48 -10.28 13.41
N GLN A 48 5.34 -10.63 14.70
CA GLN A 48 6.34 -11.41 15.42
C GLN A 48 6.34 -12.88 15.01
N SER A 49 5.19 -13.45 14.66
CA SER A 49 5.04 -14.87 14.31
C SER A 49 4.95 -15.10 12.80
N LEU A 50 4.47 -14.11 12.04
CA LEU A 50 4.21 -14.24 10.62
C LEU A 50 5.42 -14.68 9.78
N PRO A 51 6.66 -14.20 10.02
CA PRO A 51 7.84 -14.70 9.30
C PRO A 51 8.03 -16.22 9.41
N ALA A 52 7.97 -16.75 10.63
CA ALA A 52 8.09 -18.20 10.87
C ALA A 52 6.92 -18.97 10.27
N THR A 53 5.73 -18.38 10.29
CA THR A 53 4.52 -18.97 9.72
C THR A 53 4.58 -19.04 8.19
N LEU A 54 5.17 -18.07 7.50
CA LEU A 54 5.31 -18.05 6.04
C LEU A 54 6.52 -18.84 5.51
N ALA A 55 7.49 -19.15 6.37
CA ALA A 55 8.72 -19.87 5.99
C ALA A 55 8.48 -21.21 5.26
N PRO A 56 7.48 -22.06 5.62
CA PRO A 56 7.20 -23.30 4.88
C PRO A 56 6.86 -23.09 3.40
N TRP A 57 6.31 -21.94 3.02
CA TRP A 57 6.01 -21.54 1.64
C TRP A 57 7.17 -20.82 0.95
N GLN A 58 8.32 -20.67 1.63
CA GLN A 58 9.49 -19.92 1.11
C GLN A 58 9.11 -18.47 0.75
N ILE A 59 8.33 -17.83 1.63
CA ILE A 59 7.91 -16.45 1.51
C ILE A 59 8.51 -15.65 2.66
N ASP A 60 9.32 -14.67 2.32
CA ASP A 60 9.95 -13.75 3.26
C ASP A 60 8.95 -12.70 3.78
N TYR A 61 9.35 -12.00 4.84
CA TYR A 61 8.55 -10.95 5.44
C TYR A 61 9.43 -9.77 5.85
N GLU A 62 8.98 -8.56 5.53
CA GLU A 62 9.58 -7.33 6.05
C GLU A 62 8.47 -6.34 6.46
N HIS A 63 8.66 -5.69 7.61
CA HIS A 63 7.75 -4.63 8.08
C HIS A 63 8.38 -3.26 7.81
N ILE A 64 7.68 -2.43 7.03
CA ILE A 64 8.06 -1.05 6.76
C ILE A 64 7.10 -0.12 7.50
N ALA A 65 7.46 0.24 8.74
CA ALA A 65 6.63 1.07 9.62
C ALA A 65 6.41 2.48 9.05
N GLU A 66 7.35 2.99 8.26
CA GLU A 66 7.29 4.28 7.57
C GLU A 66 6.16 4.34 6.55
N LEU A 67 5.74 3.20 6.00
CA LEU A 67 4.58 3.11 5.12
C LEU A 67 3.27 2.82 5.86
N GLY A 68 3.31 2.73 7.18
CA GLY A 68 2.14 2.42 8.00
C GLY A 68 1.03 3.45 7.87
N GLY A 69 -0.23 2.98 7.89
CA GLY A 69 -1.42 3.82 7.96
C GLY A 69 -1.59 4.49 9.33
N LEU A 70 -2.80 4.91 9.67
CA LEU A 70 -3.16 5.54 10.96
C LEU A 70 -2.36 6.82 11.24
N ARG A 71 -2.18 7.69 10.24
CA ARG A 71 -1.50 8.97 10.44
C ARG A 71 -2.48 10.02 10.94
N GLY A 72 -2.08 10.71 12.03
CA GLY A 72 -2.78 11.87 12.57
C GLY A 72 -2.53 13.13 11.72
N LYS A 73 -3.28 14.21 12.01
CA LYS A 73 -2.97 15.52 11.44
C LYS A 73 -1.65 16.02 12.04
N THR A 74 -0.72 16.44 11.18
CA THR A 74 0.50 17.12 11.61
C THR A 74 0.14 18.46 12.25
N ARG A 75 0.59 18.70 13.48
CA ARG A 75 0.36 19.99 14.18
C ARG A 75 1.12 21.11 13.45
N GLY A 76 0.46 22.24 13.23
CA GLY A 76 1.08 23.41 12.57
C GLY A 76 1.30 23.28 11.07
N ALA A 77 0.80 22.21 10.44
CA ALA A 77 0.88 22.07 8.99
C ALA A 77 0.01 23.11 8.27
N GLU A 78 0.53 23.65 7.17
CA GLU A 78 -0.22 24.42 6.18
C GLU A 78 -1.49 23.67 5.75
N PRO A 79 -2.49 24.38 5.19
CA PRO A 79 -3.65 23.71 4.62
C PRO A 79 -3.24 22.58 3.67
N SER A 80 -3.83 21.41 3.88
CA SER A 80 -3.50 20.23 3.08
C SER A 80 -3.72 20.48 1.58
N PRO A 81 -2.74 20.19 0.71
CA PRO A 81 -2.92 20.23 -0.74
C PRO A 81 -3.81 19.09 -1.24
N ASN A 82 -4.00 18.04 -0.42
CA ASN A 82 -4.70 16.81 -0.75
C ASN A 82 -6.22 16.91 -0.57
N THR A 83 -6.84 17.97 -1.11
CA THR A 83 -8.27 18.27 -0.94
C THR A 83 -9.21 17.31 -1.67
N TYR A 84 -8.70 16.53 -2.60
CA TYR A 84 -9.44 15.44 -3.26
C TYR A 84 -9.98 14.42 -2.24
N TRP A 85 -9.19 14.11 -1.22
CA TRP A 85 -9.56 13.11 -0.22
C TRP A 85 -10.57 13.69 0.77
N ARG A 86 -11.85 13.34 0.61
CA ARG A 86 -12.93 13.75 1.54
C ARG A 86 -12.81 13.05 2.89
N VAL A 87 -12.36 11.78 2.88
CA VAL A 87 -12.14 10.99 4.10
C VAL A 87 -10.86 11.46 4.78
N ARG A 88 -10.97 11.88 6.05
CA ARG A 88 -9.87 12.48 6.81
C ARG A 88 -8.63 11.59 6.91
N SER A 89 -8.82 10.28 7.12
CA SER A 89 -7.69 9.33 7.22
C SER A 89 -6.88 9.26 5.93
N PHE A 90 -7.54 9.27 4.76
CA PHE A 90 -6.85 9.31 3.47
C PHE A 90 -6.11 10.62 3.25
N ARG A 91 -6.75 11.75 3.63
CA ARG A 91 -6.11 13.07 3.52
C ARG A 91 -4.86 13.14 4.39
N ASN A 92 -4.95 12.72 5.65
CA ASN A 92 -3.81 12.69 6.55
C ASN A 92 -2.68 11.79 6.04
N TYR A 93 -3.02 10.64 5.44
CA TYR A 93 -2.02 9.75 4.88
C TYR A 93 -1.40 10.33 3.60
N ALA A 94 -2.17 10.96 2.73
CA ALA A 94 -1.65 11.67 1.56
C ALA A 94 -0.73 12.83 1.93
N ASP A 95 -1.04 13.57 3.00
CA ASP A 95 -0.15 14.62 3.54
C ASP A 95 1.13 14.00 4.12
N TYR A 96 1.01 12.90 4.84
CA TYR A 96 2.17 12.14 5.34
C TYR A 96 3.05 11.62 4.20
N ALA A 97 2.47 11.23 3.07
CA ALA A 97 3.21 10.74 1.91
C ALA A 97 4.16 11.80 1.29
N LEU A 98 3.96 13.09 1.61
CA LEU A 98 4.86 14.17 1.22
C LEU A 98 6.09 14.31 2.16
N THR A 99 6.18 13.53 3.23
CA THR A 99 7.24 13.63 4.23
C THR A 99 8.43 12.73 3.94
N VAL A 100 9.59 13.11 4.47
CA VAL A 100 10.84 12.33 4.32
C VAL A 100 10.69 10.88 4.84
N PRO A 101 10.08 10.61 6.01
CA PRO A 101 9.90 9.23 6.47
C PRO A 101 9.15 8.35 5.47
N PHE A 102 8.06 8.84 4.88
CA PHE A 102 7.36 8.09 3.84
C PHE A 102 8.26 7.81 2.63
N GLN A 103 9.00 8.82 2.16
CA GLN A 103 9.87 8.67 1.00
C GLN A 103 11.00 7.65 1.24
N LEU A 104 11.54 7.58 2.46
CA LEU A 104 12.51 6.55 2.84
C LEU A 104 11.89 5.15 2.82
N GLY A 105 10.71 4.97 3.42
CA GLY A 105 9.98 3.70 3.37
C GLY A 105 9.59 3.30 1.95
N PHE A 106 9.21 4.26 1.12
CA PHE A 106 8.89 4.03 -0.29
C PHE A 106 10.12 3.62 -1.11
N ALA A 107 11.26 4.25 -0.89
CA ALA A 107 12.53 3.87 -1.51
C ALA A 107 12.91 2.42 -1.12
N ARG A 108 12.76 2.05 0.17
CA ARG A 108 13.00 0.69 0.64
C ARG A 108 12.07 -0.33 -0.04
N LEU A 109 10.78 -0.01 -0.15
CA LEU A 109 9.82 -0.86 -0.86
C LEU A 109 10.24 -1.12 -2.30
N ARG A 110 10.68 -0.08 -3.02
CA ARG A 110 11.13 -0.22 -4.41
C ARG A 110 12.41 -1.03 -4.55
N GLU A 111 13.35 -0.86 -3.62
CA GLU A 111 14.56 -1.68 -3.55
C GLU A 111 14.23 -3.18 -3.41
N LEU A 112 13.31 -3.53 -2.50
CA LEU A 112 12.85 -4.90 -2.28
C LEU A 112 12.16 -5.47 -3.53
N GLY A 113 11.28 -4.69 -4.15
CA GLY A 113 10.56 -5.10 -5.36
C GLY A 113 11.46 -5.25 -6.60
N ALA A 114 12.64 -4.61 -6.62
CA ALA A 114 13.64 -4.81 -7.64
C ALA A 114 14.44 -6.13 -7.45
N GLN A 115 14.47 -6.65 -6.23
CA GLN A 115 15.19 -7.88 -5.90
C GLN A 115 14.32 -9.14 -6.06
N GLN A 116 13.05 -9.04 -5.70
CA GLN A 116 12.12 -10.18 -5.74
C GLN A 116 10.66 -9.74 -5.86
N VAL A 117 9.80 -10.64 -6.32
CA VAL A 117 8.37 -10.38 -6.45
C VAL A 117 7.75 -10.20 -5.06
N CYS A 118 7.24 -9.01 -4.78
CA CYS A 118 6.71 -8.67 -3.47
C CYS A 118 5.24 -8.24 -3.50
N THR A 119 4.58 -8.40 -2.35
CA THR A 119 3.24 -7.85 -2.11
C THR A 119 3.22 -6.93 -0.91
N ILE A 120 2.51 -5.81 -1.03
CA ILE A 120 2.23 -4.88 0.06
C ILE A 120 1.01 -5.39 0.82
N MET A 121 1.17 -5.70 2.10
CA MET A 121 0.11 -6.25 2.93
C MET A 121 -0.42 -5.24 3.95
N CYS A 122 -1.75 -5.18 4.08
CA CYS A 122 -2.45 -4.52 5.18
C CYS A 122 -3.59 -5.40 5.69
N ALA A 123 -4.29 -4.98 6.75
CA ALA A 123 -5.44 -5.71 7.30
C ALA A 123 -6.70 -5.59 6.43
N GLU A 124 -6.95 -4.44 5.82
CA GLU A 124 -8.15 -4.15 5.02
C GLU A 124 -8.26 -5.04 3.79
N THR A 125 -9.39 -5.69 3.60
CA THR A 125 -9.65 -6.57 2.44
C THR A 125 -9.52 -5.80 1.13
N VAL A 126 -10.25 -4.70 1.02
CA VAL A 126 -10.38 -3.93 -0.22
C VAL A 126 -9.37 -2.78 -0.29
N TRP A 127 -8.63 -2.72 -1.38
CA TRP A 127 -7.57 -1.73 -1.56
C TRP A 127 -8.08 -0.28 -1.60
N TRP A 128 -9.28 -0.03 -2.14
CA TRP A 128 -9.85 1.33 -2.27
C TRP A 128 -10.30 1.96 -0.95
N ARG A 129 -10.39 1.17 0.14
CA ARG A 129 -10.66 1.63 1.51
C ARG A 129 -9.43 1.66 2.38
N CYS A 130 -8.25 1.42 1.81
CA CYS A 130 -6.98 1.26 2.51
C CYS A 130 -5.92 2.24 1.98
N HIS A 131 -4.99 2.65 2.84
CA HIS A 131 -3.86 3.50 2.47
C HIS A 131 -2.95 2.88 1.39
N ARG A 132 -3.01 1.55 1.15
CA ARG A 132 -2.36 0.89 0.02
C ARG A 132 -2.70 1.52 -1.33
N ARG A 133 -3.88 2.14 -1.45
CA ARG A 133 -4.28 2.89 -2.65
C ARG A 133 -3.31 4.03 -2.95
N ILE A 134 -2.91 4.78 -1.91
CA ILE A 134 -1.96 5.89 -2.08
C ILE A 134 -0.55 5.37 -2.35
N ILE A 135 -0.12 4.29 -1.69
CA ILE A 135 1.16 3.64 -2.01
C ILE A 135 1.18 3.16 -3.47
N ALA A 136 0.07 2.59 -3.96
CA ALA A 136 -0.07 2.17 -5.35
C ALA A 136 0.04 3.35 -6.32
N ASP A 137 -0.57 4.50 -6.02
CA ASP A 137 -0.42 5.73 -6.83
C ASP A 137 1.06 6.14 -6.96
N TYR A 138 1.83 6.08 -5.87
CA TYR A 138 3.26 6.40 -5.89
C TYR A 138 4.08 5.38 -6.70
N LEU A 139 3.76 4.08 -6.63
CA LEU A 139 4.42 3.05 -7.45
C LEU A 139 4.12 3.25 -8.94
N LEU A 140 2.86 3.50 -9.30
CA LEU A 140 2.45 3.79 -10.66
C LEU A 140 3.11 5.05 -11.20
N ALA A 141 3.20 6.12 -10.37
CA ALA A 141 3.91 7.34 -10.71
C ALA A 141 5.41 7.14 -10.94
N ALA A 142 6.01 6.17 -10.24
CA ALA A 142 7.41 5.77 -10.42
C ALA A 142 7.62 4.83 -11.62
N GLY A 143 6.58 4.55 -12.42
CA GLY A 143 6.64 3.69 -13.61
C GLY A 143 6.58 2.20 -13.31
N GLU A 144 6.20 1.80 -12.10
CA GLU A 144 6.05 0.40 -11.72
C GLU A 144 4.64 -0.11 -12.05
N ARG A 145 4.51 -1.42 -12.24
CA ARG A 145 3.20 -2.08 -12.40
C ARG A 145 2.66 -2.47 -11.03
N VAL A 146 1.37 -2.28 -10.81
CA VAL A 146 0.71 -2.67 -9.54
C VAL A 146 -0.53 -3.50 -9.80
N VAL A 147 -0.68 -4.61 -9.05
CA VAL A 147 -1.81 -5.54 -9.15
C VAL A 147 -2.39 -5.79 -7.76
N HIS A 148 -3.70 -5.63 -7.61
CA HIS A 148 -4.41 -5.89 -6.36
C HIS A 148 -4.94 -7.33 -6.33
N ILE A 149 -4.55 -8.11 -5.33
CA ILE A 149 -5.05 -9.47 -5.09
C ILE A 149 -6.31 -9.35 -4.22
N LEU A 150 -7.45 -9.75 -4.75
CA LEU A 150 -8.75 -9.70 -4.08
C LEU A 150 -9.22 -11.08 -3.60
N GLY A 151 -8.86 -12.13 -4.31
CA GLY A 151 -9.24 -13.50 -3.98
C GLY A 151 -8.65 -14.52 -4.96
N PRO A 152 -9.03 -15.79 -4.84
CA PRO A 152 -8.58 -16.83 -5.76
C PRO A 152 -8.92 -16.47 -7.20
N SER A 153 -7.90 -16.44 -8.08
CA SER A 153 -8.04 -16.07 -9.49
C SER A 153 -8.71 -14.70 -9.74
N HIS A 154 -8.76 -13.85 -8.72
CA HIS A 154 -9.35 -12.52 -8.80
C HIS A 154 -8.30 -11.46 -8.45
N VAL A 155 -7.80 -10.79 -9.48
CA VAL A 155 -6.84 -9.70 -9.39
C VAL A 155 -7.34 -8.52 -10.22
N ASP A 156 -7.06 -7.30 -9.74
CA ASP A 156 -7.34 -6.05 -10.44
C ASP A 156 -6.03 -5.33 -10.77
N GLU A 157 -5.89 -4.88 -12.02
CA GLU A 157 -4.80 -3.97 -12.39
C GLU A 157 -5.04 -2.60 -11.76
N ALA A 158 -4.03 -2.07 -11.09
CA ALA A 158 -4.13 -0.76 -10.47
C ALA A 158 -4.02 0.37 -11.49
N HIS A 159 -4.79 1.42 -11.27
CA HIS A 159 -4.74 2.66 -12.03
C HIS A 159 -4.58 3.84 -11.08
N LEU A 160 -3.91 4.89 -11.54
CA LEU A 160 -3.79 6.13 -10.76
C LEU A 160 -5.18 6.63 -10.31
N THR A 161 -5.25 7.10 -9.08
CA THR A 161 -6.45 7.74 -8.56
C THR A 161 -6.90 8.85 -9.53
N PRO A 162 -8.20 8.89 -9.92
CA PRO A 162 -8.70 9.90 -10.85
C PRO A 162 -8.31 11.32 -10.42
N GLY A 163 -7.72 12.08 -11.34
CA GLY A 163 -7.23 13.43 -11.07
C GLY A 163 -5.88 13.48 -10.33
N ALA A 164 -5.19 12.37 -10.13
CA ALA A 164 -3.83 12.38 -9.61
C ALA A 164 -2.89 13.13 -10.57
N VAL A 165 -2.09 14.03 -10.02
CA VAL A 165 -1.02 14.74 -10.74
C VAL A 165 0.31 14.28 -10.15
N VAL A 166 1.14 13.72 -11.01
CA VAL A 166 2.52 13.37 -10.68
C VAL A 166 3.39 14.60 -10.90
N ARG A 167 4.13 15.00 -9.88
CA ARG A 167 5.09 16.10 -9.95
C ARG A 167 6.46 15.61 -10.41
N ASP A 168 7.31 16.54 -10.84
CA ASP A 168 8.68 16.25 -11.27
C ASP A 168 9.55 15.61 -10.16
N ASP A 169 9.22 15.89 -8.89
CA ASP A 169 9.87 15.30 -7.72
C ASP A 169 9.33 13.88 -7.37
N GLY A 170 8.42 13.34 -8.18
CA GLY A 170 7.78 12.04 -7.97
C GLY A 170 6.65 12.04 -6.93
N THR A 171 6.31 13.18 -6.32
CA THR A 171 5.15 13.25 -5.41
C THR A 171 3.84 13.20 -6.19
N VAL A 172 2.81 12.61 -5.56
CA VAL A 172 1.49 12.43 -6.17
C VAL A 172 0.46 13.26 -5.42
N LEU A 173 -0.17 14.19 -6.11
CA LEU A 173 -1.25 15.02 -5.57
C LEU A 173 -2.53 14.79 -6.36
N PRO A 174 -3.56 14.17 -5.79
CA PRO A 174 -4.88 14.13 -6.41
C PRO A 174 -5.52 15.52 -6.31
N ILE A 175 -5.73 16.17 -7.44
CA ILE A 175 -6.41 17.47 -7.53
C ILE A 175 -7.90 17.22 -7.77
N PRO A 176 -8.83 17.89 -7.04
CA PRO A 176 -10.25 17.79 -7.32
C PRO A 176 -10.51 18.27 -8.74
N HIS A 177 -11.31 17.50 -9.50
CA HIS A 177 -11.82 17.98 -10.76
C HIS A 177 -12.50 19.34 -10.52
N ARG A 178 -11.97 20.41 -11.11
CA ARG A 178 -12.70 21.68 -11.20
C ARG A 178 -14.03 21.34 -11.85
N ILE A 179 -15.12 21.56 -11.10
CA ILE A 179 -16.46 21.60 -11.68
C ILE A 179 -16.34 22.59 -12.84
N ARG A 180 -16.43 22.11 -14.08
CA ARG A 180 -16.58 23.00 -15.22
C ARG A 180 -17.86 23.79 -14.95
N CYS A 181 -17.72 25.05 -14.55
CA CYS A 181 -18.80 26.01 -14.70
C CYS A 181 -19.15 26.03 -16.20
N GLN A 182 -20.21 25.34 -16.56
CA GLN A 182 -20.88 25.59 -17.84
C GLN A 182 -21.43 27.04 -17.75
N ARG A 183 -20.88 27.95 -18.56
CA ARG A 183 -21.50 29.19 -18.89
C ARG A 183 -22.60 28.94 -19.90
#